data_9900d5f8c965369a86e80a13abc114a4
#
_entry.id   9900d5f8c965369a86e80a13abc114a4
#
_cell.length_a   1.000
_cell.length_b   1.000
_cell.length_c   1.000
_cell.angle_alpha   90.00
_cell.angle_beta   90.00
_cell.angle_gamma   90.00
#
_symmetry.space_group_name_H-M   'P 1'
#
loop_
_entity.id
_entity.type
_entity.pdbx_description
1 polymer ?
#
loop_
_entity_poly.entity_id
_entity_poly.type
_entity_poly.pdbx_seq_one_letter_code
_entity_poly.pdbx_strand_id
1 'polypeptide(L)'
;MIYFLEDDANIQKLVCYALGKEGYEIKGLSLPSELWSEMKTQIPQLLLLDIMLPEEDGLSILKKMQETDLYKDVPVIMITAKGSEFDKVTGLDMGADDYIAKPFGMTELVSRVKAVLRRYEKTSGADKKEAYSVGNLYVNPNKHIIKVNGEEIELSFKEYSLLMILIEANGNVVRREELLAKIWGEFYDESRTLDVHIRKLRVKLENSDVKILTVKNVGYRLGGTEDEQ
;
A
#
# COMPACT_ATOMS: atom_id res chain seq x y z
N MET A 1 14.02 -10.65 1.46
CA MET A 1 13.43 -11.52 2.52
C MET A 1 12.07 -10.95 2.92
N ILE A 2 11.06 -11.78 3.13
CA ILE A 2 9.75 -11.42 3.69
C ILE A 2 9.78 -11.74 5.19
N TYR A 3 9.23 -10.88 6.05
CA TYR A 3 8.95 -11.24 7.43
C TYR A 3 7.46 -11.51 7.61
N PHE A 4 7.15 -12.53 8.41
CA PHE A 4 5.79 -12.85 8.79
C PHE A 4 5.68 -12.95 10.31
N LEU A 5 5.03 -11.97 10.92
CA LEU A 5 4.78 -11.91 12.35
C LEU A 5 3.39 -12.46 12.66
N GLU A 6 3.35 -13.62 13.29
CA GLU A 6 2.17 -14.44 13.60
C GLU A 6 2.47 -15.32 14.80
N ASP A 7 1.66 -15.32 15.83
CA ASP A 7 1.85 -16.12 17.03
C ASP A 7 1.35 -17.56 16.90
N ASP A 8 0.39 -17.83 16.00
CA ASP A 8 -0.03 -19.19 15.67
C ASP A 8 1.02 -19.91 14.81
N ALA A 9 1.76 -20.82 15.45
CA ALA A 9 2.80 -21.60 14.79
C ALA A 9 2.32 -22.45 13.60
N ASN A 10 1.04 -22.84 13.54
CA ASN A 10 0.50 -23.63 12.42
C ASN A 10 0.25 -22.73 11.21
N ILE A 11 -0.37 -21.56 11.42
CA ILE A 11 -0.56 -20.55 10.37
C ILE A 11 0.80 -20.09 9.86
N GLN A 12 1.73 -19.79 10.76
CA GLN A 12 3.09 -19.36 10.42
C GLN A 12 3.80 -20.37 9.52
N LYS A 13 3.82 -21.66 9.92
CA LYS A 13 4.44 -22.73 9.12
C LYS A 13 3.79 -22.91 7.76
N LEU A 14 2.46 -22.84 7.69
CA LEU A 14 1.72 -23.01 6.45
C LEU A 14 2.03 -21.89 5.45
N VAL A 15 2.03 -20.62 5.91
CA VAL A 15 2.33 -19.45 5.09
C VAL A 15 3.80 -19.46 4.65
N CYS A 16 4.73 -19.74 5.57
CA CYS A 16 6.15 -19.84 5.24
C CYS A 16 6.40 -20.94 4.19
N TYR A 17 5.75 -22.08 4.31
CA TYR A 17 5.83 -23.16 3.32
C TYR A 17 5.27 -22.74 1.96
N ALA A 18 4.10 -22.10 1.93
CA ALA A 18 3.45 -21.69 0.69
C ALA A 18 4.27 -20.64 -0.07
N LEU A 19 4.76 -19.61 0.61
CA LEU A 19 5.58 -18.57 0.01
C LEU A 19 6.99 -19.08 -0.35
N GLY A 20 7.56 -19.97 0.45
CA GLY A 20 8.83 -20.63 0.12
C GLY A 20 8.75 -21.45 -1.16
N LYS A 21 7.63 -22.15 -1.42
CA LYS A 21 7.40 -22.85 -2.70
C LYS A 21 7.33 -21.92 -3.91
N GLU A 22 6.90 -20.68 -3.71
CA GLU A 22 6.87 -19.64 -4.74
C GLU A 22 8.24 -18.97 -4.95
N GLY A 23 9.28 -19.43 -4.24
CA GLY A 23 10.64 -18.93 -4.36
C GLY A 23 10.97 -17.73 -3.48
N TYR A 24 10.09 -17.35 -2.54
CA TYR A 24 10.37 -16.26 -1.63
C TYR A 24 11.20 -16.74 -0.43
N GLU A 25 12.20 -15.94 -0.08
CA GLU A 25 12.88 -16.09 1.20
C GLU A 25 11.99 -15.45 2.28
N ILE A 26 11.51 -16.27 3.23
CA ILE A 26 10.57 -15.85 4.28
C ILE A 26 11.03 -16.30 5.64
N LYS A 27 10.90 -15.41 6.64
CA LYS A 27 11.17 -15.67 8.05
C LYS A 27 9.92 -15.48 8.88
N GLY A 28 9.47 -16.55 9.55
CA GLY A 28 8.41 -16.49 10.55
C GLY A 28 8.95 -15.98 11.87
N LEU A 29 8.22 -15.06 12.49
CA LEU A 29 8.49 -14.45 13.80
C LEU A 29 7.24 -14.61 14.66
N SER A 30 7.38 -14.87 15.94
CA SER A 30 6.24 -15.11 16.83
C SER A 30 5.98 -13.94 17.78
N LEU A 31 6.96 -13.09 18.01
CA LEU A 31 6.89 -11.99 18.96
C LEU A 31 7.29 -10.66 18.31
N PRO A 32 6.62 -9.55 18.67
CA PRO A 32 7.02 -8.21 18.26
C PRO A 32 8.47 -7.87 18.60
N SER A 33 8.96 -8.32 19.75
CA SER A 33 10.36 -8.15 20.17
C SER A 33 11.36 -8.80 19.20
N GLU A 34 11.01 -9.96 18.63
CA GLU A 34 11.81 -10.62 17.59
C GLU A 34 11.83 -9.76 16.30
N LEU A 35 10.67 -9.25 15.89
CA LEU A 35 10.57 -8.38 14.71
C LEU A 35 11.50 -7.18 14.84
N TRP A 36 11.41 -6.44 15.94
CA TRP A 36 12.25 -5.26 16.14
C TRP A 36 13.75 -5.60 16.20
N SER A 37 14.11 -6.79 16.73
CA SER A 37 15.49 -7.25 16.71
C SER A 37 15.98 -7.55 15.29
N GLU A 38 15.19 -8.24 14.49
CA GLU A 38 15.53 -8.59 13.11
C GLU A 38 15.62 -7.36 12.21
N MET A 39 14.68 -6.42 12.34
CA MET A 39 14.64 -5.20 11.53
C MET A 39 15.85 -4.29 11.74
N LYS A 40 16.53 -4.38 12.88
CA LYS A 40 17.81 -3.69 13.11
C LYS A 40 18.95 -4.28 12.27
N THR A 41 18.84 -5.55 11.90
CA THR A 41 19.88 -6.28 11.16
C THR A 41 19.59 -6.27 9.67
N GLN A 42 18.33 -6.47 9.30
CA GLN A 42 17.89 -6.52 7.92
C GLN A 42 16.46 -6.00 7.79
N ILE A 43 16.28 -4.98 6.93
CA ILE A 43 14.95 -4.47 6.59
C ILE A 43 14.30 -5.44 5.60
N PRO A 44 13.06 -5.92 5.87
CA PRO A 44 12.38 -6.83 4.95
C PRO A 44 11.87 -6.09 3.72
N GLN A 45 11.72 -6.81 2.63
CA GLN A 45 11.06 -6.31 1.41
C GLN A 45 9.53 -6.30 1.52
N LEU A 46 8.97 -6.98 2.51
CA LEU A 46 7.54 -7.04 2.84
C LEU A 46 7.38 -7.57 4.26
N LEU A 47 6.47 -6.98 5.02
CA LEU A 47 6.02 -7.50 6.30
C LEU A 47 4.56 -8.01 6.16
N LEU A 48 4.33 -9.27 6.49
CA LEU A 48 3.01 -9.82 6.79
C LEU A 48 2.81 -9.70 8.30
N LEU A 49 1.76 -9.03 8.75
CA LEU A 49 1.58 -8.62 10.13
C LEU A 49 0.20 -9.00 10.64
N ASP A 50 0.14 -9.91 11.60
CA ASP A 50 -1.11 -10.15 12.32
C ASP A 50 -1.46 -8.95 13.21
N ILE A 51 -2.74 -8.68 13.37
CA ILE A 51 -3.23 -7.65 14.28
C ILE A 51 -3.16 -8.17 15.73
N MET A 52 -3.62 -9.39 15.96
CA MET A 52 -3.76 -9.96 17.30
C MET A 52 -2.47 -10.68 17.72
N LEU A 53 -1.55 -9.94 18.29
CA LEU A 53 -0.25 -10.45 18.73
C LEU A 53 -0.08 -10.29 20.25
N PRO A 54 0.74 -11.13 20.89
CA PRO A 54 1.18 -10.89 22.25
C PRO A 54 2.12 -9.69 22.32
N GLU A 55 2.37 -9.14 23.49
CA GLU A 55 3.24 -7.98 23.79
C GLU A 55 2.73 -6.66 23.19
N GLU A 56 2.50 -6.58 21.90
CA GLU A 56 2.13 -5.36 21.18
C GLU A 56 1.23 -5.72 19.98
N ASP A 57 0.08 -5.04 19.84
CA ASP A 57 -0.82 -5.29 18.72
C ASP A 57 -0.25 -4.80 17.38
N GLY A 58 -0.67 -5.45 16.28
CA GLY A 58 -0.15 -5.18 14.95
C GLY A 58 -0.42 -3.76 14.43
N LEU A 59 -1.51 -3.11 14.88
CA LEU A 59 -1.79 -1.72 14.49
C LEU A 59 -0.79 -0.76 15.15
N SER A 60 -0.42 -1.00 16.41
CA SER A 60 0.62 -0.24 17.11
C SER A 60 1.99 -0.41 16.44
N ILE A 61 2.32 -1.63 16.00
CA ILE A 61 3.54 -1.91 15.24
C ILE A 61 3.54 -1.13 13.91
N LEU A 62 2.44 -1.21 13.16
CA LEU A 62 2.29 -0.48 11.90
C LEU A 62 2.48 1.01 12.10
N LYS A 63 1.85 1.60 13.13
CA LYS A 63 2.00 3.01 13.46
C LYS A 63 3.46 3.39 13.70
N LYS A 64 4.17 2.63 14.54
CA LYS A 64 5.59 2.87 14.81
C LYS A 64 6.45 2.78 13.56
N MET A 65 6.14 1.85 12.65
CA MET A 65 6.83 1.74 11.38
C MET A 65 6.63 2.98 10.51
N GLN A 66 5.39 3.48 10.42
CA GLN A 66 5.07 4.68 9.64
C GLN A 66 5.70 5.97 10.22
N GLU A 67 5.89 6.03 11.54
CA GLU A 67 6.55 7.15 12.23
C GLU A 67 8.08 7.07 12.18
N THR A 68 8.66 5.98 11.67
CA THR A 68 10.11 5.76 11.62
C THR A 68 10.62 5.84 10.17
N ASP A 69 11.44 6.84 9.86
CA ASP A 69 11.99 7.05 8.51
C ASP A 69 12.63 5.82 7.88
N LEU A 70 13.25 4.96 8.69
CA LEU A 70 13.92 3.74 8.24
C LEU A 70 12.93 2.65 7.79
N TYR A 71 11.69 2.66 8.31
CA TYR A 71 10.72 1.57 8.12
C TYR A 71 9.45 1.99 7.39
N LYS A 72 9.19 3.29 7.23
CA LYS A 72 7.94 3.81 6.63
C LYS A 72 7.70 3.33 5.20
N ASP A 73 8.77 3.02 4.46
CA ASP A 73 8.70 2.55 3.07
C ASP A 73 8.62 1.02 2.94
N VAL A 74 8.66 0.28 4.06
CA VAL A 74 8.47 -1.17 4.06
C VAL A 74 7.00 -1.48 3.81
N PRO A 75 6.66 -2.24 2.74
CA PRO A 75 5.27 -2.62 2.50
C PRO A 75 4.76 -3.54 3.61
N VAL A 76 3.52 -3.29 4.03
CA VAL A 76 2.87 -4.08 5.08
C VAL A 76 1.53 -4.62 4.59
N ILE A 77 1.35 -5.94 4.66
CA ILE A 77 0.05 -6.58 4.52
C ILE A 77 -0.43 -6.98 5.91
N MET A 78 -1.54 -6.39 6.34
CA MET A 78 -2.18 -6.75 7.61
C MET A 78 -2.95 -8.06 7.48
N ILE A 79 -2.84 -8.93 8.49
CA ILE A 79 -3.65 -10.14 8.60
C ILE A 79 -4.58 -9.97 9.79
N THR A 80 -5.88 -10.19 9.62
CA THR A 80 -6.87 -9.87 10.65
C THR A 80 -7.93 -10.95 10.79
N ALA A 81 -8.47 -11.12 11.98
CA ALA A 81 -9.64 -11.97 12.18
C ALA A 81 -10.87 -11.36 11.47
N LYS A 82 -11.69 -12.21 10.85
CA LYS A 82 -12.92 -11.80 10.16
C LYS A 82 -13.90 -11.20 11.18
N GLY A 83 -14.20 -9.90 11.09
CA GLY A 83 -15.27 -9.33 11.93
C GLY A 83 -15.21 -7.85 12.22
N SER A 84 -14.07 -7.17 12.14
CA SER A 84 -14.06 -5.73 12.33
C SER A 84 -13.77 -4.98 11.02
N GLU A 85 -14.85 -4.54 10.41
CA GLU A 85 -14.78 -3.54 9.33
C GLU A 85 -14.03 -2.28 9.79
N PHE A 86 -14.07 -2.03 11.09
CA PHE A 86 -13.35 -0.97 11.76
C PHE A 86 -11.82 -1.17 11.74
N ASP A 87 -11.33 -2.39 12.00
CA ASP A 87 -9.89 -2.67 11.98
C ASP A 87 -9.30 -2.59 10.58
N LYS A 88 -10.08 -3.00 9.56
CA LYS A 88 -9.69 -2.91 8.15
C LYS A 88 -9.51 -1.44 7.72
N VAL A 89 -10.50 -0.59 8.01
CA VAL A 89 -10.45 0.84 7.69
C VAL A 89 -9.34 1.51 8.47
N THR A 90 -9.20 1.20 9.75
CA THR A 90 -8.15 1.76 10.62
C THR A 90 -6.76 1.36 10.13
N GLY A 91 -6.51 0.09 9.80
CA GLY A 91 -5.20 -0.37 9.30
C GLY A 91 -4.82 0.31 7.98
N LEU A 92 -5.77 0.46 7.05
CA LEU A 92 -5.54 1.18 5.80
C LEU A 92 -5.36 2.69 6.04
N ASP A 93 -6.13 3.28 6.95
CA ASP A 93 -5.94 4.67 7.38
C ASP A 93 -4.58 4.89 8.07
N MET A 94 -3.99 3.86 8.66
CA MET A 94 -2.67 3.89 9.27
C MET A 94 -1.52 3.58 8.29
N GLY A 95 -1.80 3.32 7.01
CA GLY A 95 -0.77 3.18 5.98
C GLY A 95 -0.41 1.75 5.58
N ALA A 96 -1.21 0.74 5.95
CA ALA A 96 -1.03 -0.62 5.41
C ALA A 96 -1.26 -0.64 3.89
N ASP A 97 -0.50 -1.47 3.19
CA ASP A 97 -0.60 -1.63 1.73
C ASP A 97 -1.78 -2.50 1.32
N ASP A 98 -2.07 -3.51 2.11
CA ASP A 98 -3.18 -4.42 1.90
C ASP A 98 -3.58 -5.09 3.21
N TYR A 99 -4.70 -5.82 3.21
CA TYR A 99 -5.08 -6.66 4.33
C TYR A 99 -5.70 -7.97 3.85
N ILE A 100 -5.60 -8.99 4.70
CA ILE A 100 -6.14 -10.34 4.45
C ILE A 100 -6.95 -10.76 5.68
N ALA A 101 -8.23 -11.13 5.46
CA ALA A 101 -9.08 -11.59 6.56
C ALA A 101 -8.90 -13.10 6.82
N LYS A 102 -8.69 -13.49 8.07
CA LYS A 102 -8.73 -14.91 8.51
C LYS A 102 -10.19 -15.39 8.58
N PRO A 103 -10.51 -16.60 8.09
CA PRO A 103 -9.63 -17.54 7.39
C PRO A 103 -9.42 -17.15 5.93
N PHE A 104 -8.19 -17.31 5.43
CA PHE A 104 -7.80 -16.99 4.07
C PHE A 104 -7.30 -18.20 3.29
N GLY A 105 -7.46 -18.16 1.97
CA GLY A 105 -6.88 -19.14 1.07
C GLY A 105 -5.39 -18.86 0.77
N MET A 106 -4.56 -19.91 0.67
CA MET A 106 -3.13 -19.72 0.32
C MET A 106 -2.95 -19.07 -1.06
N THR A 107 -3.82 -19.39 -2.02
CA THR A 107 -3.79 -18.76 -3.35
C THR A 107 -4.05 -17.26 -3.28
N GLU A 108 -4.98 -16.82 -2.43
CA GLU A 108 -5.25 -15.40 -2.19
C GLU A 108 -4.04 -14.71 -1.59
N LEU A 109 -3.49 -15.26 -0.49
CA LEU A 109 -2.30 -14.71 0.17
C LEU A 109 -1.14 -14.57 -0.81
N VAL A 110 -0.80 -15.62 -1.55
CA VAL A 110 0.29 -15.60 -2.54
C VAL A 110 0.05 -14.55 -3.62
N SER A 111 -1.18 -14.44 -4.13
CA SER A 111 -1.54 -13.45 -5.15
C SER A 111 -1.37 -12.01 -4.65
N ARG A 112 -1.77 -11.73 -3.39
CA ARG A 112 -1.62 -10.42 -2.77
C ARG A 112 -0.16 -10.07 -2.50
N VAL A 113 0.62 -11.01 -1.98
CA VAL A 113 2.07 -10.86 -1.78
C VAL A 113 2.76 -10.53 -3.12
N LYS A 114 2.48 -11.30 -4.18
CA LYS A 114 3.01 -11.04 -5.53
C LYS A 114 2.61 -9.66 -6.05
N ALA A 115 1.37 -9.26 -5.83
CA ALA A 115 0.87 -7.96 -6.27
C ALA A 115 1.57 -6.81 -5.55
N VAL A 116 1.81 -6.91 -4.25
CA VAL A 116 2.53 -5.90 -3.47
C VAL A 116 3.99 -5.83 -3.92
N LEU A 117 4.73 -6.94 -3.94
CA LEU A 117 6.15 -6.98 -4.29
C LEU A 117 6.41 -6.49 -5.72
N ARG A 118 5.62 -6.92 -6.71
CA ARG A 118 5.74 -6.46 -8.11
C ARG A 118 5.66 -4.94 -8.25
N ARG A 119 4.92 -4.27 -7.40
CA ARG A 119 4.78 -2.81 -7.44
C ARG A 119 6.03 -2.12 -6.94
N TYR A 120 6.59 -2.63 -5.84
CA TYR A 120 7.82 -2.12 -5.28
C TYR A 120 9.02 -2.37 -6.20
N GLU A 121 9.06 -3.51 -6.92
CA GLU A 121 10.09 -3.80 -7.92
C GLU A 121 10.00 -2.88 -9.15
N LYS A 122 8.78 -2.58 -9.65
CA LYS A 122 8.58 -1.66 -10.78
C LYS A 122 9.02 -0.24 -10.47
N THR A 123 9.04 0.15 -9.22
CA THR A 123 9.52 1.45 -8.78
C THR A 123 11.04 1.52 -8.72
N SER A 124 11.71 0.37 -8.56
CA SER A 124 13.18 0.26 -8.48
C SER A 124 13.86 0.00 -9.83
N GLY A 125 13.13 -0.34 -10.88
CA GLY A 125 13.67 -0.78 -12.18
C GLY A 125 13.13 -0.06 -13.38
N ALA A 126 13.98 0.80 -13.97
CA ALA A 126 14.12 1.17 -15.37
C ALA A 126 12.83 1.55 -16.15
N ASP A 127 12.68 2.73 -16.39
CA ASP A 127 12.64 3.51 -17.63
C ASP A 127 12.76 4.95 -17.17
N LYS A 128 13.66 5.71 -17.73
CA LYS A 128 13.81 7.15 -17.42
C LYS A 128 12.51 7.85 -17.81
N LYS A 129 11.50 7.74 -16.95
CA LYS A 129 10.25 8.49 -17.12
C LYS A 129 10.59 9.96 -16.89
N GLU A 130 10.25 10.80 -17.84
CA GLU A 130 10.35 12.25 -17.65
C GLU A 130 9.52 12.67 -16.44
N ALA A 131 9.94 13.74 -15.78
CA ALA A 131 9.17 14.30 -14.69
C ALA A 131 7.84 14.86 -15.24
N TYR A 132 6.77 14.67 -14.50
CA TYR A 132 5.46 15.21 -14.83
C TYR A 132 5.26 16.57 -14.16
N SER A 133 4.67 17.51 -14.88
CA SER A 133 4.21 18.79 -14.33
C SER A 133 2.76 19.01 -14.78
N VAL A 134 1.86 19.09 -13.82
CA VAL A 134 0.42 19.34 -14.07
C VAL A 134 -0.01 20.44 -13.10
N GLY A 135 -0.26 21.65 -13.63
CA GLY A 135 -0.45 22.83 -12.79
C GLY A 135 0.75 23.06 -11.87
N ASN A 136 0.50 23.23 -10.58
CA ASN A 136 1.54 23.38 -9.53
C ASN A 136 2.01 22.05 -8.93
N LEU A 137 1.53 20.90 -9.44
CA LEU A 137 1.96 19.56 -9.04
C LEU A 137 3.16 19.14 -9.92
N TYR A 138 4.28 18.82 -9.29
CA TYR A 138 5.47 18.25 -9.90
C TYR A 138 5.73 16.85 -9.35
N VAL A 139 5.93 15.86 -10.23
CA VAL A 139 6.25 14.48 -9.86
C VAL A 139 7.47 14.01 -10.64
N ASN A 140 8.50 13.59 -9.93
CA ASN A 140 9.67 12.95 -10.52
C ASN A 140 9.71 11.47 -10.16
N PRO A 141 9.30 10.57 -11.07
CA PRO A 141 9.23 9.13 -10.79
C PRO A 141 10.60 8.51 -10.47
N ASN A 142 11.67 9.02 -11.11
CA ASN A 142 13.01 8.46 -10.93
C ASN A 142 13.62 8.79 -9.57
N LYS A 143 13.18 9.89 -8.94
CA LYS A 143 13.66 10.33 -7.63
C LYS A 143 12.63 10.14 -6.52
N HIS A 144 11.43 9.66 -6.84
CA HIS A 144 10.28 9.57 -5.92
C HIS A 144 9.95 10.92 -5.24
N ILE A 145 10.17 12.02 -5.95
CA ILE A 145 9.91 13.37 -5.44
C ILE A 145 8.56 13.85 -5.96
N ILE A 146 7.69 14.24 -5.05
CA ILE A 146 6.40 14.88 -5.33
C ILE A 146 6.40 16.26 -4.69
N LYS A 147 6.04 17.29 -5.45
CA LYS A 147 5.95 18.65 -4.94
C LYS A 147 4.63 19.31 -5.34
N VAL A 148 4.06 20.06 -4.42
CA VAL A 148 2.91 20.94 -4.64
C VAL A 148 3.35 22.36 -4.28
N ASN A 149 3.18 23.32 -5.18
CA ASN A 149 3.70 24.70 -5.02
C ASN A 149 5.21 24.77 -4.74
N GLY A 150 5.98 23.78 -5.19
CA GLY A 150 7.43 23.68 -4.92
C GLY A 150 7.79 23.04 -3.58
N GLU A 151 6.84 22.84 -2.67
CA GLU A 151 7.02 22.14 -1.41
C GLU A 151 6.88 20.63 -1.60
N GLU A 152 7.79 19.86 -1.03
CA GLU A 152 7.78 18.41 -1.12
C GLU A 152 6.69 17.83 -0.21
N ILE A 153 5.91 16.89 -0.74
CA ILE A 153 4.89 16.15 0.00
C ILE A 153 5.21 14.67 0.00
N GLU A 154 4.91 14.01 1.10
CA GLU A 154 5.09 12.55 1.24
C GLU A 154 3.80 11.82 0.91
N LEU A 155 3.88 10.84 0.01
CA LEU A 155 2.79 9.93 -0.32
C LEU A 155 3.18 8.51 0.10
N SER A 156 2.21 7.77 0.65
CA SER A 156 2.37 6.32 0.77
C SER A 156 2.46 5.69 -0.62
N PHE A 157 2.98 4.47 -0.70
CA PHE A 157 3.10 3.77 -1.98
C PHE A 157 1.79 3.69 -2.76
N LYS A 158 0.66 3.43 -2.08
CA LYS A 158 -0.68 3.36 -2.71
C LYS A 158 -1.16 4.72 -3.23
N GLU A 159 -0.95 5.77 -2.46
CA GLU A 159 -1.27 7.14 -2.86
C GLU A 159 -0.44 7.56 -4.07
N TYR A 160 0.85 7.24 -4.05
CA TYR A 160 1.75 7.48 -5.18
C TYR A 160 1.31 6.71 -6.42
N SER A 161 1.02 5.41 -6.29
CA SER A 161 0.56 4.58 -7.40
C SER A 161 -0.76 5.08 -8.00
N LEU A 162 -1.71 5.50 -7.15
CA LEU A 162 -2.96 6.12 -7.60
C LEU A 162 -2.70 7.41 -8.37
N LEU A 163 -1.86 8.29 -7.82
CA LEU A 163 -1.51 9.55 -8.45
C LEU A 163 -0.87 9.31 -9.82
N MET A 164 0.08 8.38 -9.92
CA MET A 164 0.76 8.07 -11.18
C MET A 164 -0.20 7.54 -12.25
N ILE A 165 -1.10 6.62 -11.89
CA ILE A 165 -2.10 6.08 -12.85
C ILE A 165 -3.00 7.20 -13.35
N LEU A 166 -3.42 8.11 -12.49
CA LEU A 166 -4.28 9.23 -12.85
C LEU A 166 -3.54 10.28 -13.69
N ILE A 167 -2.25 10.55 -13.43
CA ILE A 167 -1.40 11.42 -14.25
C ILE A 167 -1.22 10.82 -15.65
N GLU A 168 -0.87 9.54 -15.74
CA GLU A 168 -0.67 8.82 -17.00
C GLU A 168 -1.96 8.74 -17.84
N ALA A 169 -3.12 8.75 -17.19
CA ALA A 169 -4.42 8.83 -17.87
C ALA A 169 -4.71 10.19 -18.52
N ASN A 170 -3.89 11.21 -18.21
CA ASN A 170 -3.93 12.53 -18.84
C ASN A 170 -5.35 13.14 -18.91
N GLY A 171 -6.04 13.20 -17.76
CA GLY A 171 -7.39 13.74 -17.63
C GLY A 171 -8.52 12.78 -18.02
N ASN A 172 -8.20 11.64 -18.63
CA ASN A 172 -9.20 10.60 -18.89
C ASN A 172 -9.66 9.92 -17.61
N VAL A 173 -10.91 9.42 -17.63
CA VAL A 173 -11.47 8.69 -16.50
C VAL A 173 -10.86 7.30 -16.43
N VAL A 174 -10.28 6.95 -15.25
CA VAL A 174 -9.86 5.60 -14.95
C VAL A 174 -10.95 4.91 -14.12
N ARG A 175 -11.41 3.75 -14.58
CA ARG A 175 -12.50 3.01 -13.93
C ARG A 175 -12.06 2.48 -12.57
N ARG A 176 -13.02 2.33 -11.65
CA ARG A 176 -12.76 1.80 -10.31
C ARG A 176 -12.11 0.42 -10.34
N GLU A 177 -12.66 -0.48 -11.16
CA GLU A 177 -12.16 -1.84 -11.32
C GLU A 177 -10.72 -1.85 -11.86
N GLU A 178 -10.41 -0.93 -12.78
CA GLU A 178 -9.06 -0.79 -13.32
C GLU A 178 -8.05 -0.30 -12.26
N LEU A 179 -8.43 0.67 -11.44
CA LEU A 179 -7.61 1.15 -10.32
C LEU A 179 -7.39 0.04 -9.30
N LEU A 180 -8.46 -0.69 -8.93
CA LEU A 180 -8.37 -1.81 -8.01
C LEU A 180 -7.46 -2.91 -8.57
N ALA A 181 -7.67 -3.34 -9.81
CA ALA A 181 -6.85 -4.38 -10.45
C ALA A 181 -5.38 -3.98 -10.57
N LYS A 182 -5.09 -2.73 -10.97
CA LYS A 182 -3.71 -2.23 -11.10
C LYS A 182 -3.00 -2.09 -9.76
N ILE A 183 -3.71 -1.73 -8.69
CA ILE A 183 -3.12 -1.40 -7.39
C ILE A 183 -3.22 -2.55 -6.40
N TRP A 184 -4.29 -3.36 -6.42
CA TRP A 184 -4.50 -4.46 -5.48
C TRP A 184 -4.53 -5.85 -6.13
N GLY A 185 -4.62 -5.95 -7.47
CA GLY A 185 -4.67 -7.20 -8.22
C GLY A 185 -6.09 -7.57 -8.64
N GLU A 186 -6.18 -8.52 -9.60
CA GLU A 186 -7.45 -8.87 -10.28
C GLU A 186 -8.52 -9.51 -9.37
N PHE A 187 -8.13 -10.05 -8.22
CA PHE A 187 -9.04 -10.73 -7.28
C PHE A 187 -9.50 -9.84 -6.13
N TYR A 188 -9.33 -8.51 -6.25
CA TYR A 188 -9.67 -7.59 -5.19
C TYR A 188 -11.10 -7.05 -5.37
N ASP A 189 -12.02 -7.44 -4.48
CA ASP A 189 -13.45 -7.08 -4.55
C ASP A 189 -13.88 -5.97 -3.55
N GLU A 190 -12.94 -5.41 -2.77
CA GLU A 190 -13.31 -4.42 -1.75
C GLU A 190 -13.13 -2.98 -2.25
N SER A 191 -14.23 -2.37 -2.69
CA SER A 191 -14.29 -1.00 -3.21
C SER A 191 -13.93 0.08 -2.18
N ARG A 192 -14.12 -0.19 -0.87
CA ARG A 192 -13.86 0.79 0.21
C ARG A 192 -12.40 1.15 0.38
N THR A 193 -11.49 0.23 0.12
CA THR A 193 -10.05 0.47 0.22
C THR A 193 -9.60 1.57 -0.75
N LEU A 194 -10.11 1.54 -1.99
CA LEU A 194 -9.81 2.59 -2.97
C LEU A 194 -10.28 3.96 -2.48
N ASP A 195 -11.48 4.05 -1.90
CA ASP A 195 -12.06 5.32 -1.44
C ASP A 195 -11.26 5.93 -0.31
N VAL A 196 -10.73 5.11 0.60
CA VAL A 196 -9.84 5.55 1.70
C VAL A 196 -8.56 6.19 1.13
N HIS A 197 -7.89 5.53 0.20
CA HIS A 197 -6.66 6.06 -0.38
C HIS A 197 -6.90 7.29 -1.28
N ILE A 198 -8.01 7.33 -2.01
CA ILE A 198 -8.42 8.54 -2.77
C ILE A 198 -8.67 9.72 -1.81
N ARG A 199 -9.36 9.47 -0.67
CA ARG A 199 -9.59 10.52 0.34
C ARG A 199 -8.29 11.07 0.88
N LYS A 200 -7.35 10.19 1.26
CA LYS A 200 -6.03 10.60 1.78
C LYS A 200 -5.24 11.40 0.75
N LEU A 201 -5.20 10.91 -0.48
CA LEU A 201 -4.50 11.58 -1.56
C LEU A 201 -5.10 12.97 -1.83
N ARG A 202 -6.42 13.12 -1.75
CA ARG A 202 -7.09 14.43 -1.86
C ARG A 202 -6.65 15.40 -0.77
N VAL A 203 -6.54 14.92 0.48
CA VAL A 203 -6.06 15.76 1.60
C VAL A 203 -4.63 16.23 1.33
N LYS A 204 -3.75 15.35 0.89
CA LYS A 204 -2.34 15.71 0.59
C LYS A 204 -2.20 16.64 -0.63
N LEU A 205 -3.17 16.61 -1.54
CA LEU A 205 -3.23 17.48 -2.72
C LEU A 205 -4.15 18.71 -2.52
N GLU A 206 -4.57 19.01 -1.28
CA GLU A 206 -5.54 20.10 -1.03
C GLU A 206 -5.07 21.47 -1.55
N ASN A 207 -3.75 21.74 -1.46
CA ASN A 207 -3.12 22.97 -1.95
C ASN A 207 -2.69 22.89 -3.43
N SER A 208 -3.07 21.82 -4.15
CA SER A 208 -2.78 21.67 -5.57
C SER A 208 -3.88 22.29 -6.43
N ASP A 209 -3.47 22.86 -7.57
CA ASP A 209 -4.39 23.26 -8.64
C ASP A 209 -5.02 22.05 -9.32
N VAL A 210 -4.45 20.87 -9.07
CA VAL A 210 -4.93 19.60 -9.62
C VAL A 210 -5.82 18.89 -8.59
N LYS A 211 -7.01 18.53 -9.00
CA LYS A 211 -7.99 17.83 -8.15
C LYS A 211 -8.28 16.43 -8.67
N ILE A 212 -8.54 15.51 -7.75
CA ILE A 212 -9.05 14.18 -8.11
C ILE A 212 -10.57 14.26 -8.13
N LEU A 213 -11.14 14.23 -9.33
CA LEU A 213 -12.58 14.31 -9.56
C LEU A 213 -13.19 12.92 -9.57
N THR A 214 -14.37 12.79 -8.94
CA THR A 214 -15.17 11.56 -8.97
C THR A 214 -16.13 11.63 -10.15
N VAL A 215 -16.04 10.66 -11.05
CA VAL A 215 -17.06 10.44 -12.08
C VAL A 215 -18.02 9.38 -11.56
N LYS A 216 -19.23 9.82 -11.17
CA LYS A 216 -20.22 8.99 -10.48
C LYS A 216 -20.47 7.67 -11.23
N ASN A 217 -20.41 6.55 -10.53
CA ASN A 217 -20.59 5.19 -11.02
C ASN A 217 -19.58 4.74 -12.10
N VAL A 218 -18.50 5.49 -12.34
CA VAL A 218 -17.47 5.15 -13.33
C VAL A 218 -16.10 5.02 -12.67
N GLY A 219 -15.58 6.09 -12.06
CA GLY A 219 -14.24 6.07 -11.53
C GLY A 219 -13.72 7.45 -11.14
N TYR A 220 -12.43 7.68 -11.38
CA TYR A 220 -11.73 8.91 -11.02
C TYR A 220 -10.91 9.45 -12.18
N ARG A 221 -10.71 10.76 -12.20
CA ARG A 221 -9.79 11.45 -13.12
C ARG A 221 -9.05 12.59 -12.43
N LEU A 222 -7.92 12.99 -12.96
CA LEU A 222 -7.35 14.30 -12.63
C LEU A 222 -8.03 15.38 -13.45
N GLY A 223 -8.29 16.53 -12.82
CA GLY A 223 -8.79 17.73 -13.46
C GLY A 223 -8.21 18.98 -12.80
N GLY A 224 -8.26 20.11 -13.50
CA GLY A 224 -7.93 21.41 -12.91
C GLY A 224 -9.07 21.95 -12.05
N THR A 225 -8.82 23.03 -11.32
CA THR A 225 -9.86 23.75 -10.54
C THR A 225 -10.99 24.31 -11.40
N GLU A 226 -10.78 24.43 -12.71
CA GLU A 226 -11.79 24.91 -13.67
C GLU A 226 -12.80 23.82 -14.10
N ASP A 227 -12.54 22.55 -13.75
CA ASP A 227 -13.36 21.39 -14.16
C ASP A 227 -14.48 21.04 -13.15
N GLU A 228 -14.71 21.84 -12.12
CA GLU A 228 -15.72 21.62 -11.07
C GLU A 228 -17.12 22.25 -11.39
N GLN A 229 -17.45 22.51 -12.66
CA GLN A 229 -18.78 23.02 -13.05
C GLN A 229 -19.74 21.92 -13.49
#